data_868b89bf1955a5332cd09716280bf763
#
_entry.id   868b89bf1955a5332cd09716280bf763
#
_cell.length_a   1.000
_cell.length_b   1.000
_cell.length_c   1.000
_cell.angle_alpha   90.00
_cell.angle_beta   90.00
_cell.angle_gamma   90.00
#
_symmetry.space_group_name_H-M   'P 1'
#
loop_
_entity.id
_entity.type
_entity.pdbx_description
1 polymer ?
#
loop_
_entity_poly.entity_id
_entity_poly.type
_entity_poly.pdbx_seq_one_letter_code
_entity_poly.pdbx_strand_id
1 'polypeptide(L)'
;QLHGYNAVLGTVRGDAIEKAIDILKPGSKIISLTGPLDAAFARARGLNVLLRLLFGLMSRKIRSRANKRNVAYSFLFVRPDGDQLTEIGELLDAQRIKPVIDKVFPFDQAKEALEYLAKGHARGKVVVSIKQ
;
A
#
# COMPACT_ATOMS: atom_id res chain seq x y z
N GLN A 1 2.76 -23.16 2.75
CA GLN A 1 3.13 -22.08 1.80
C GLN A 1 1.87 -21.43 1.26
N LEU A 2 1.84 -20.08 1.23
CA LEU A 2 0.71 -19.30 0.69
C LEU A 2 0.77 -19.33 -0.84
N HIS A 3 -0.31 -19.81 -1.50
CA HIS A 3 -0.42 -19.85 -2.96
C HIS A 3 -1.87 -19.61 -3.42
N GLY A 4 -2.01 -19.18 -4.66
CA GLY A 4 -3.31 -19.18 -5.31
C GLY A 4 -4.18 -17.95 -5.05
N TYR A 5 -3.58 -16.80 -4.75
CA TYR A 5 -4.31 -15.55 -4.58
C TYR A 5 -4.68 -14.91 -5.93
N ASN A 6 -5.81 -14.20 -5.95
CA ASN A 6 -6.32 -13.52 -7.13
C ASN A 6 -5.89 -12.06 -7.21
N ALA A 7 -5.52 -11.45 -6.08
CA ALA A 7 -5.05 -10.07 -6.01
C ALA A 7 -4.13 -9.85 -4.82
N VAL A 8 -3.21 -8.88 -4.95
CA VAL A 8 -2.36 -8.38 -3.85
C VAL A 8 -2.40 -6.86 -3.85
N LEU A 9 -2.64 -6.27 -2.68
CA LEU A 9 -2.43 -4.86 -2.41
C LEU A 9 -1.09 -4.70 -1.70
N GLY A 10 -0.13 -4.11 -2.40
CA GLY A 10 1.24 -3.91 -1.90
C GLY A 10 1.39 -2.58 -1.18
N THR A 11 1.44 -2.61 0.14
CA THR A 11 1.64 -1.45 1.02
C THR A 11 3.05 -1.38 1.60
N VAL A 12 3.84 -2.44 1.44
CA VAL A 12 5.18 -2.60 2.00
C VAL A 12 6.23 -2.31 0.94
N ARG A 13 7.28 -1.60 1.32
CA ARG A 13 8.44 -1.32 0.45
C ARG A 13 9.38 -2.52 0.33
N GLY A 14 10.30 -2.45 -0.62
CA GLY A 14 11.34 -3.46 -0.83
C GLY A 14 10.92 -4.58 -1.78
N ASP A 15 11.38 -5.79 -1.51
CA ASP A 15 11.18 -6.97 -2.36
C ASP A 15 9.84 -7.70 -2.16
N ALA A 16 9.02 -7.22 -1.20
CA ALA A 16 7.73 -7.84 -0.86
C ALA A 16 6.81 -7.96 -2.08
N ILE A 17 6.77 -6.95 -2.96
CA ILE A 17 5.96 -6.97 -4.18
C ILE A 17 6.49 -8.02 -5.17
N GLU A 18 7.82 -8.15 -5.31
CA GLU A 18 8.43 -9.16 -6.16
C GLU A 18 8.11 -10.57 -5.68
N LYS A 19 8.16 -10.81 -4.36
CA LYS A 19 7.78 -12.07 -3.72
C LYS A 19 6.29 -12.36 -3.85
N ALA A 20 5.46 -11.33 -3.80
CA ALA A 20 4.01 -11.47 -3.94
C ALA A 20 3.59 -12.00 -5.32
N ILE A 21 4.39 -11.76 -6.37
CA ILE A 21 4.13 -12.33 -7.71
C ILE A 21 4.14 -13.87 -7.65
N ASP A 22 4.97 -14.46 -6.79
CA ASP A 22 5.16 -15.92 -6.74
C ASP A 22 3.97 -16.66 -6.12
N ILE A 23 3.14 -15.99 -5.35
CA ILE A 23 1.95 -16.56 -4.70
C ILE A 23 0.65 -16.33 -5.48
N LEU A 24 0.70 -15.56 -6.56
CA LEU A 24 -0.45 -15.20 -7.38
C LEU A 24 -0.74 -16.23 -8.47
N LYS A 25 -2.02 -16.39 -8.78
CA LYS A 25 -2.49 -17.18 -9.93
C LYS A 25 -2.26 -16.41 -11.24
N PRO A 26 -2.09 -17.10 -12.38
CA PRO A 26 -2.21 -16.48 -13.69
C PRO A 26 -3.54 -15.75 -13.86
N GLY A 27 -3.53 -14.57 -14.49
CA GLY A 27 -4.69 -13.70 -14.63
C GLY A 27 -4.95 -12.77 -13.43
N SER A 28 -4.13 -12.84 -12.40
CA SER A 28 -4.23 -12.04 -11.17
C SER A 28 -3.66 -10.63 -11.34
N LYS A 29 -3.85 -9.80 -10.29
CA LYS A 29 -3.44 -8.40 -10.28
C LYS A 29 -2.67 -8.02 -9.01
N ILE A 30 -1.59 -7.25 -9.18
CA ILE A 30 -0.92 -6.52 -8.10
C ILE A 30 -1.21 -5.04 -8.23
N ILE A 31 -1.71 -4.43 -7.16
CA ILE A 31 -1.85 -3.00 -7.01
C ILE A 31 -0.83 -2.56 -5.96
N SER A 32 0.12 -1.71 -6.35
CA SER A 32 1.16 -1.24 -5.45
C SER A 32 0.96 0.22 -5.08
N LEU A 33 1.05 0.53 -3.78
CA LEU A 33 1.06 1.89 -3.24
C LEU A 33 2.49 2.42 -3.02
N THR A 34 3.50 1.54 -3.03
CA THR A 34 4.89 1.85 -2.64
C THR A 34 5.94 1.42 -3.66
N GLY A 35 5.52 0.73 -4.72
CA GLY A 35 6.40 0.24 -5.79
C GLY A 35 6.80 1.32 -6.79
N PRO A 36 7.54 0.94 -7.83
CA PRO A 36 7.94 1.89 -8.85
C PRO A 36 6.74 2.42 -9.62
N LEU A 37 6.78 3.72 -9.90
CA LEU A 37 5.83 4.40 -10.79
C LEU A 37 5.89 3.75 -12.17
N ASP A 38 4.74 3.61 -12.82
CA ASP A 38 4.67 3.04 -14.15
C ASP A 38 4.25 4.06 -15.23
N ALA A 39 4.38 3.67 -16.49
CA ALA A 39 4.01 4.52 -17.61
C ALA A 39 2.50 4.81 -17.68
N ALA A 40 1.66 3.93 -17.10
CA ALA A 40 0.22 4.13 -17.04
C ALA A 40 -0.12 5.26 -16.06
N PHE A 41 0.54 5.32 -14.89
CA PHE A 41 0.45 6.43 -13.96
C PHE A 41 0.84 7.76 -14.62
N ALA A 42 1.99 7.81 -15.32
CA ALA A 42 2.44 9.01 -16.00
C ALA A 42 1.44 9.49 -17.06
N ARG A 43 0.83 8.55 -17.77
CA ARG A 43 -0.19 8.84 -18.79
C ARG A 43 -1.47 9.40 -18.18
N ALA A 44 -1.95 8.78 -17.11
CA ALA A 44 -3.15 9.22 -16.37
C ALA A 44 -3.00 10.61 -15.74
N ARG A 45 -1.75 11.05 -15.48
CA ARG A 45 -1.42 12.39 -14.96
C ARG A 45 -1.08 13.41 -16.04
N GLY A 46 -1.19 13.06 -17.31
CA GLY A 46 -0.86 13.96 -18.42
C GLY A 46 0.63 14.34 -18.51
N LEU A 47 1.52 13.54 -17.88
CA LEU A 47 2.94 13.83 -17.88
C LEU A 47 3.53 13.68 -19.29
N ASN A 48 4.63 14.41 -19.55
CA ASN A 48 5.28 14.42 -20.85
C ASN A 48 5.86 13.03 -21.23
N VAL A 49 6.19 12.86 -22.49
CA VAL A 49 6.66 11.58 -23.05
C VAL A 49 7.95 11.10 -22.36
N LEU A 50 8.85 12.01 -22.00
CA LEU A 50 10.11 11.68 -21.34
C LEU A 50 9.87 11.01 -19.97
N LEU A 51 8.99 11.58 -19.16
CA LEU A 51 8.61 11.00 -17.85
C LEU A 51 7.87 9.66 -18.03
N ARG A 52 7.06 9.50 -19.07
CA ARG A 52 6.42 8.21 -19.36
C ARG A 52 7.44 7.12 -19.68
N LEU A 53 8.47 7.44 -20.46
CA LEU A 53 9.57 6.53 -20.77
C LEU A 53 10.38 6.20 -19.50
N LEU A 54 10.73 7.21 -18.70
CA LEU A 54 11.47 7.03 -17.46
C LEU A 54 10.71 6.10 -16.48
N PHE A 55 9.43 6.34 -16.24
CA PHE A 55 8.63 5.50 -15.34
C PHE A 55 8.37 4.11 -15.92
N GLY A 56 8.28 4.01 -17.26
CA GLY A 56 8.26 2.72 -17.94
C GLY A 56 9.52 1.90 -17.71
N LEU A 57 10.69 2.54 -17.75
CA LEU A 57 11.98 1.90 -17.46
C LEU A 57 12.10 1.51 -15.98
N MET A 58 11.73 2.39 -15.06
CA MET A 58 11.73 2.11 -13.60
C MET A 58 10.88 0.90 -13.26
N SER A 59 9.72 0.75 -13.87
CA SER A 59 8.80 -0.37 -13.60
C SER A 59 9.09 -1.61 -14.45
N ARG A 60 10.05 -1.56 -15.38
CA ARG A 60 10.31 -2.63 -16.36
C ARG A 60 10.58 -3.98 -15.69
N LYS A 61 11.43 -4.00 -14.66
CA LYS A 61 11.82 -5.23 -13.96
C LYS A 61 10.62 -5.94 -13.38
N ILE A 62 9.83 -5.23 -12.59
CA ILE A 62 8.65 -5.81 -11.92
C ILE A 62 7.56 -6.21 -12.91
N ARG A 63 7.31 -5.37 -13.91
CA ARG A 63 6.31 -5.67 -14.96
C ARG A 63 6.72 -6.88 -15.80
N SER A 64 7.99 -6.99 -16.16
CA SER A 64 8.49 -8.16 -16.90
C SER A 64 8.31 -9.45 -16.09
N ARG A 65 8.62 -9.41 -14.77
CA ARG A 65 8.42 -10.57 -13.90
C ARG A 65 6.94 -10.92 -13.74
N ALA A 66 6.08 -9.93 -13.55
CA ALA A 66 4.63 -10.12 -13.46
C ALA A 66 4.06 -10.70 -14.76
N ASN A 67 4.42 -10.12 -15.93
CA ASN A 67 3.96 -10.60 -17.22
C ASN A 67 4.35 -12.05 -17.53
N LYS A 68 5.56 -12.50 -17.13
CA LYS A 68 6.00 -13.90 -17.28
C LYS A 68 5.08 -14.89 -16.59
N ARG A 69 4.35 -14.44 -15.56
CA ARG A 69 3.37 -15.25 -14.80
C ARG A 69 1.91 -14.89 -15.13
N ASN A 70 1.70 -14.10 -16.18
CA ASN A 70 0.37 -13.57 -16.53
C ASN A 70 -0.28 -12.82 -15.36
N VAL A 71 0.49 -11.99 -14.65
CA VAL A 71 0.02 -11.14 -13.54
C VAL A 71 0.09 -9.68 -14.00
N ALA A 72 -0.99 -8.93 -13.83
CA ALA A 72 -1.02 -7.49 -14.10
C ALA A 72 -0.42 -6.70 -12.94
N TYR A 73 0.51 -5.77 -13.23
CA TYR A 73 1.03 -4.82 -12.26
C TYR A 73 0.48 -3.43 -12.52
N SER A 74 0.02 -2.73 -11.48
CA SER A 74 -0.34 -1.32 -11.54
C SER A 74 0.13 -0.59 -10.29
N PHE A 75 0.58 0.66 -10.48
CA PHE A 75 0.84 1.58 -9.39
C PHE A 75 -0.40 2.42 -9.12
N LEU A 76 -0.80 2.51 -7.85
CA LEU A 76 -1.91 3.35 -7.38
C LEU A 76 -1.36 4.47 -6.50
N PHE A 77 -1.55 5.70 -6.93
CA PHE A 77 -1.24 6.88 -6.14
C PHE A 77 -2.45 7.25 -5.27
N VAL A 78 -2.27 7.20 -3.96
CA VAL A 78 -3.28 7.64 -3.00
C VAL A 78 -3.38 9.16 -3.04
N ARG A 79 -4.58 9.69 -3.26
CA ARG A 79 -4.87 11.12 -3.19
C ARG A 79 -5.64 11.43 -1.91
N PRO A 80 -5.36 12.57 -1.25
CA PRO A 80 -6.23 13.04 -0.18
C PRO A 80 -7.63 13.27 -0.74
N ASP A 81 -8.65 12.77 -0.03
CA ASP A 81 -10.05 12.88 -0.43
C ASP A 81 -10.90 12.98 0.84
N GLY A 82 -11.45 14.18 1.10
CA GLY A 82 -12.19 14.46 2.32
C GLY A 82 -13.53 13.71 2.36
N ASP A 83 -14.17 13.55 1.21
CA ASP A 83 -15.48 12.89 1.13
C ASP A 83 -15.33 11.39 1.45
N GLN A 84 -14.32 10.72 0.88
CA GLN A 84 -14.00 9.34 1.22
C GLN A 84 -13.62 9.19 2.69
N LEU A 85 -12.89 10.16 3.26
CA LEU A 85 -12.52 10.11 4.68
C LEU A 85 -13.76 10.26 5.58
N THR A 86 -14.72 11.08 5.19
CA THR A 86 -16.00 11.23 5.90
C THR A 86 -16.79 9.91 5.86
N GLU A 87 -16.91 9.30 4.67
CA GLU A 87 -17.57 7.99 4.52
C GLU A 87 -16.93 6.90 5.40
N ILE A 88 -15.60 6.88 5.47
CA ILE A 88 -14.87 5.96 6.37
C ILE A 88 -15.19 6.28 7.84
N GLY A 89 -15.29 7.56 8.21
CA GLY A 89 -15.70 7.99 9.54
C GLY A 89 -17.08 7.46 9.92
N GLU A 90 -18.06 7.62 9.05
CA GLU A 90 -19.43 7.10 9.25
C GLU A 90 -19.45 5.57 9.44
N LEU A 91 -18.61 4.84 8.69
CA LEU A 91 -18.49 3.39 8.84
C LEU A 91 -17.87 2.99 10.17
N LEU A 92 -16.94 3.80 10.70
CA LEU A 92 -16.35 3.61 12.04
C LEU A 92 -17.37 3.89 13.14
N ASP A 93 -18.11 4.99 13.05
CA ASP A 93 -19.15 5.39 14.01
C ASP A 93 -20.30 4.37 14.06
N ALA A 94 -20.70 3.86 12.90
CA ALA A 94 -21.68 2.79 12.78
C ALA A 94 -21.14 1.39 13.19
N GLN A 95 -19.90 1.32 13.67
CA GLN A 95 -19.21 0.07 14.04
C GLN A 95 -19.14 -1.00 12.92
N ARG A 96 -19.31 -0.61 11.67
CA ARG A 96 -19.16 -1.49 10.51
C ARG A 96 -17.68 -1.78 10.21
N ILE A 97 -16.80 -0.84 10.56
CA ILE A 97 -15.34 -1.02 10.57
C ILE A 97 -14.87 -0.89 12.01
N LYS A 98 -14.12 -1.87 12.50
CA LYS A 98 -13.55 -1.86 13.85
C LYS A 98 -12.03 -1.78 13.75
N PRO A 99 -11.42 -0.65 14.14
CA PRO A 99 -9.97 -0.54 14.17
C PRO A 99 -9.41 -1.44 15.29
N VAL A 100 -8.42 -2.23 14.97
CA VAL A 100 -7.67 -2.98 15.98
C VAL A 100 -6.61 -2.04 16.55
N ILE A 101 -6.75 -1.68 17.83
CA ILE A 101 -5.78 -0.87 18.56
C ILE A 101 -4.88 -1.83 19.34
N ASP A 102 -3.58 -1.74 19.09
CA ASP A 102 -2.57 -2.55 19.79
C ASP A 102 -2.12 -1.86 21.08
N LYS A 103 -1.76 -0.57 21.00
CA LYS A 103 -1.34 0.21 22.17
C LYS A 103 -1.67 1.69 22.02
N VAL A 104 -2.02 2.31 23.16
CA VAL A 104 -2.22 3.75 23.27
C VAL A 104 -1.12 4.32 24.15
N PHE A 105 -0.50 5.40 23.72
CA PHE A 105 0.50 6.16 24.46
C PHE A 105 -0.03 7.57 24.75
N PRO A 106 0.25 8.16 25.90
CA PRO A 106 0.00 9.58 26.13
C PRO A 106 0.97 10.43 25.27
N PHE A 107 0.65 11.70 25.06
CA PHE A 107 1.40 12.57 24.15
C PHE A 107 2.88 12.75 24.54
N ASP A 108 3.17 12.82 25.82
CA ASP A 108 4.54 12.91 26.36
C ASP A 108 5.39 11.67 26.07
N GLN A 109 4.77 10.54 25.76
CA GLN A 109 5.43 9.29 25.35
C GLN A 109 5.36 9.05 23.83
N ALA A 110 5.19 10.09 23.02
CA ALA A 110 5.11 9.94 21.57
C ALA A 110 6.40 9.36 20.94
N LYS A 111 7.56 9.63 21.55
CA LYS A 111 8.82 9.04 21.11
C LYS A 111 8.85 7.53 21.32
N GLU A 112 8.44 7.06 22.49
CA GLU A 112 8.33 5.63 22.80
C GLU A 112 7.32 4.92 21.90
N ALA A 113 6.22 5.60 21.51
CA ALA A 113 5.26 5.08 20.55
C ALA A 113 5.91 4.83 19.18
N LEU A 114 6.73 5.76 18.71
CA LEU A 114 7.48 5.60 17.45
C LEU A 114 8.53 4.49 17.53
N GLU A 115 9.24 4.39 18.64
CA GLU A 115 10.21 3.32 18.88
C GLU A 115 9.52 1.94 18.95
N TYR A 116 8.34 1.89 19.58
CA TYR A 116 7.52 0.67 19.61
C TYR A 116 7.09 0.24 18.20
N LEU A 117 6.61 1.19 17.40
CA LEU A 117 6.20 0.94 16.01
C LEU A 117 7.39 0.50 15.14
N ALA A 118 8.57 1.11 15.33
CA ALA A 118 9.78 0.79 14.57
C ALA A 118 10.28 -0.65 14.80
N LYS A 119 9.97 -1.26 15.94
CA LYS A 119 10.27 -2.67 16.23
C LYS A 119 9.47 -3.64 15.36
N GLY A 120 8.42 -3.19 14.68
CA GLY A 120 7.64 -3.98 13.71
C GLY A 120 6.77 -5.09 14.31
N HIS A 121 6.57 -5.10 15.64
CA HIS A 121 5.79 -6.13 16.32
C HIS A 121 4.33 -5.73 16.61
N ALA A 122 3.93 -4.49 16.26
CA ALA A 122 2.58 -4.01 16.48
C ALA A 122 1.57 -4.85 15.69
N ARG A 123 0.54 -5.35 16.37
CA ARG A 123 -0.54 -6.17 15.78
C ARG A 123 -1.79 -5.37 15.45
N GLY A 124 -1.72 -4.04 15.57
CA GLY A 124 -2.80 -3.12 15.30
C GLY A 124 -2.30 -1.69 15.22
N LYS A 125 -3.18 -0.72 15.45
CA LYS A 125 -2.83 0.69 15.45
C LYS A 125 -2.11 1.06 16.75
N VAL A 126 -1.01 1.79 16.63
CA VAL A 126 -0.37 2.48 17.74
C VAL A 126 -0.90 3.90 17.75
N VAL A 127 -1.54 4.29 18.84
CA VAL A 127 -2.24 5.57 18.98
C VAL A 127 -1.49 6.44 19.99
N VAL A 128 -1.33 7.72 19.68
CA VAL A 128 -0.87 8.73 20.65
C VAL A 128 -2.06 9.61 20.99
N SER A 129 -2.46 9.61 22.27
CA SER A 129 -3.58 10.41 22.78
C SER A 129 -3.10 11.82 23.10
N ILE A 130 -3.73 12.83 22.49
CA ILE A 130 -3.43 14.25 22.72
C ILE A 130 -4.31 14.84 23.84
N LYS A 131 -5.47 14.22 24.09
CA LYS A 131 -6.37 14.59 25.19
C LYS A 131 -6.28 13.56 26.29
N GLN A 132 -6.08 14.05 27.52
CA GLN A 132 -6.33 13.29 28.73
C GLN A 132 -7.82 13.22 28.99
#